data_e9819880195c11d8cb3ceb1a10e451aa
#
_entry.id   e9819880195c11d8cb3ceb1a10e451aa
#
_cell.length_a   1.000
_cell.length_b   1.000
_cell.length_c   1.000
_cell.angle_alpha   90.00
_cell.angle_beta   90.00
_cell.angle_gamma   90.00
#
_symmetry.space_group_name_H-M   'P 1'
#
loop_
_entity.id
_entity.type
_entity.pdbx_description
1 polymer ?
#
loop_
_entity_poly.entity_id
_entity_poly.type
_entity_poly.pdbx_seq_one_letter_code
_entity_poly.pdbx_strand_id
1 'polypeptide(L)'
;IYFLNTDTYSGTKKYSDRLIDLEKGNFIDLFEIEKNQKDLNLTAGRSVVCVDRKGDGNYGVYVANYGGPTRYYEYNDDIIVDKSVQLNLAKVTGGRAVVAGHIISDKIDIFAANERGANFLYKNEEGKFLDVAYEYRVQDVLQNGRGTALSDIYYRGRLDILNGNWGGFHRAYVLKNDIFEDIAKPPFDEPSRIRTVISADLDNDGYDEVFLNNIGEPNKLFRILENGLIKQIPLDIGLEPDGYGTGAAVADIDNDGILE
;
A
#
# COMPACT_ATOMS: atom_id res chain seq x y z
N ILE A 1 12.71 -7.68 9.36
CA ILE A 1 12.10 -7.69 8.01
C ILE A 1 10.89 -8.61 8.02
N TYR A 2 9.74 -8.14 7.53
CA TYR A 2 8.54 -8.95 7.37
C TYR A 2 8.46 -9.53 5.95
N PHE A 3 8.36 -10.86 5.84
CA PHE A 3 8.17 -11.57 4.59
C PHE A 3 6.74 -12.10 4.50
N LEU A 4 5.99 -11.54 3.55
CA LEU A 4 4.64 -11.98 3.25
C LEU A 4 4.68 -13.27 2.43
N ASN A 5 4.14 -14.35 2.96
CA ASN A 5 4.02 -15.62 2.26
C ASN A 5 2.61 -15.78 1.67
N THR A 6 2.53 -16.25 0.43
CA THR A 6 1.26 -16.49 -0.25
C THR A 6 1.34 -17.77 -1.06
N ASP A 7 0.84 -18.86 -0.51
CA ASP A 7 0.76 -20.18 -1.15
C ASP A 7 -0.65 -20.51 -1.67
N THR A 8 -1.60 -19.60 -1.48
CA THR A 8 -2.99 -19.73 -1.93
C THR A 8 -3.55 -18.41 -2.41
N TYR A 9 -4.58 -18.48 -3.28
CA TYR A 9 -5.23 -17.27 -3.80
C TYR A 9 -6.03 -16.50 -2.73
N SER A 10 -6.71 -17.21 -1.82
CA SER A 10 -7.54 -16.58 -0.78
C SER A 10 -7.76 -17.53 0.39
N GLY A 11 -8.12 -16.95 1.54
CA GLY A 11 -8.45 -17.73 2.73
C GLY A 11 -7.22 -18.34 3.40
N THR A 12 -7.36 -19.52 3.97
CA THR A 12 -6.32 -20.16 4.77
C THR A 12 -5.17 -20.68 3.90
N LYS A 13 -3.94 -20.34 4.27
CA LYS A 13 -2.70 -20.82 3.66
C LYS A 13 -2.00 -21.84 4.57
N LYS A 14 -1.09 -22.62 3.97
CA LYS A 14 -0.37 -23.67 4.68
C LYS A 14 0.78 -23.12 5.52
N TYR A 15 1.51 -22.15 5.00
CA TYR A 15 2.71 -21.61 5.65
C TYR A 15 2.46 -20.16 6.09
N SER A 16 2.89 -19.83 7.31
CA SER A 16 2.81 -18.47 7.84
C SER A 16 3.74 -17.52 7.11
N ASP A 17 3.53 -16.23 7.33
CA ASP A 17 4.52 -15.20 7.04
C ASP A 17 5.75 -15.38 7.95
N ARG A 18 6.82 -14.62 7.69
CA ARG A 18 8.03 -14.59 8.51
C ARG A 18 8.32 -13.17 8.97
N LEU A 19 8.76 -13.04 10.20
CA LEU A 19 9.31 -11.80 10.74
C LEU A 19 10.75 -12.05 11.19
N ILE A 20 11.70 -11.61 10.39
CA ILE A 20 13.13 -11.85 10.63
C ILE A 20 13.72 -10.69 11.43
N ASP A 21 14.28 -11.01 12.60
CA ASP A 21 15.12 -10.10 13.36
C ASP A 21 16.56 -10.13 12.83
N LEU A 22 17.12 -8.93 12.60
CA LEU A 22 18.48 -8.74 12.10
C LEU A 22 19.45 -8.16 13.14
N GLU A 23 18.94 -7.68 14.29
CA GLU A 23 19.74 -6.88 15.24
C GLU A 23 20.94 -7.64 15.83
N LYS A 24 20.88 -8.95 15.86
CA LYS A 24 21.94 -9.78 16.50
C LYS A 24 22.90 -10.42 15.50
N GLY A 25 22.86 -10.01 14.22
CA GLY A 25 23.67 -10.60 13.15
C GLY A 25 23.28 -12.04 12.78
N ASN A 26 22.23 -12.57 13.39
CA ASN A 26 21.62 -13.85 13.07
C ASN A 26 20.23 -13.59 12.47
N PHE A 27 19.87 -14.32 11.43
CA PHE A 27 18.53 -14.28 10.85
C PHE A 27 17.59 -15.14 11.71
N ILE A 28 16.94 -14.54 12.70
CA ILE A 28 16.01 -15.25 13.59
C ILE A 28 14.59 -14.98 13.11
N ASP A 29 13.87 -16.01 12.71
CA ASP A 29 12.44 -15.89 12.42
C ASP A 29 11.67 -15.89 13.75
N LEU A 30 11.12 -14.74 14.10
CA LEU A 30 10.40 -14.56 15.35
C LEU A 30 9.12 -15.40 15.42
N PHE A 31 8.52 -15.80 14.28
CA PHE A 31 7.37 -16.71 14.27
C PHE A 31 7.75 -18.18 14.54
N GLU A 32 9.02 -18.56 14.44
CA GLU A 32 9.49 -19.91 14.86
C GLU A 32 9.64 -20.04 16.38
N ILE A 33 9.63 -18.92 17.11
CA ILE A 33 9.67 -18.93 18.57
C ILE A 33 8.31 -19.42 19.11
N GLU A 34 8.31 -20.43 19.97
CA GLU A 34 7.11 -21.11 20.47
C GLU A 34 6.03 -20.14 21.00
N LYS A 35 6.44 -19.13 21.78
CA LYS A 35 5.53 -18.13 22.37
C LYS A 35 4.78 -17.27 21.33
N ASN A 36 5.28 -17.18 20.10
CA ASN A 36 4.71 -16.38 19.00
C ASN A 36 3.82 -17.18 18.04
N GLN A 37 3.81 -18.51 18.13
CA GLN A 37 3.08 -19.37 17.20
C GLN A 37 1.56 -19.18 17.24
N LYS A 38 1.02 -18.68 18.34
CA LYS A 38 -0.40 -18.32 18.45
C LYS A 38 -0.82 -17.14 17.55
N ASP A 39 0.14 -16.30 17.16
CA ASP A 39 -0.06 -15.09 16.38
C ASP A 39 0.32 -15.25 14.90
N LEU A 40 0.50 -16.48 14.41
CA LEU A 40 0.83 -16.76 13.00
C LEU A 40 -0.22 -16.19 12.04
N ASN A 41 0.23 -15.59 10.94
CA ASN A 41 -0.66 -15.23 9.83
C ASN A 41 -0.84 -16.41 8.89
N LEU A 42 -1.90 -17.17 9.09
CA LEU A 42 -2.30 -18.29 8.22
C LEU A 42 -3.38 -17.88 7.20
N THR A 43 -3.47 -16.60 6.86
CA THR A 43 -4.34 -16.09 5.80
C THR A 43 -3.52 -15.63 4.60
N ALA A 44 -4.05 -15.79 3.39
CA ALA A 44 -3.41 -15.34 2.15
C ALA A 44 -3.12 -13.83 2.21
N GLY A 45 -1.90 -13.45 2.50
CA GLY A 45 -1.47 -12.06 2.55
C GLY A 45 -1.22 -11.48 1.15
N ARG A 46 -1.40 -10.17 1.01
CA ARG A 46 -1.27 -9.47 -0.29
C ARG A 46 -0.35 -8.26 -0.25
N SER A 47 -0.37 -7.52 0.83
CA SER A 47 0.46 -6.33 1.00
C SER A 47 0.73 -6.09 2.48
N VAL A 48 1.82 -5.42 2.76
CA VAL A 48 2.22 -5.05 4.13
C VAL A 48 2.69 -3.60 4.16
N VAL A 49 2.52 -2.96 5.30
CA VAL A 49 3.09 -1.65 5.55
C VAL A 49 3.50 -1.52 7.02
N CYS A 50 4.63 -0.85 7.27
CA CYS A 50 5.06 -0.52 8.62
C CYS A 50 4.39 0.78 9.07
N VAL A 51 3.94 0.81 10.33
CA VAL A 51 3.21 1.94 10.89
C VAL A 51 3.68 2.22 12.31
N ASP A 52 4.29 3.40 12.52
CA ASP A 52 4.48 3.94 13.87
C ASP A 52 3.19 4.66 14.30
N ARG A 53 2.26 3.89 14.88
CA ARG A 53 0.94 4.44 15.24
C ARG A 53 0.95 5.43 16.39
N LYS A 54 2.01 5.44 17.21
CA LYS A 54 2.12 6.33 18.37
C LYS A 54 3.03 7.54 18.12
N GLY A 55 3.89 7.47 17.09
CA GLY A 55 4.94 8.45 16.85
C GLY A 55 6.07 8.35 17.86
N ASP A 56 6.35 7.16 18.40
CA ASP A 56 7.37 6.90 19.40
C ASP A 56 8.60 6.13 18.86
N GLY A 57 8.65 5.92 17.53
CA GLY A 57 9.71 5.18 16.85
C GLY A 57 9.51 3.67 16.85
N ASN A 58 8.44 3.15 17.46
CA ASN A 58 8.12 1.73 17.48
C ASN A 58 7.12 1.38 16.37
N TYR A 59 7.59 0.68 15.36
CA TYR A 59 6.79 0.30 14.21
C TYR A 59 6.06 -1.01 14.43
N GLY A 60 4.75 -1.00 14.14
CA GLY A 60 3.98 -2.21 13.91
C GLY A 60 3.89 -2.54 12.43
N VAL A 61 3.36 -3.73 12.11
CA VAL A 61 3.18 -4.22 10.74
C VAL A 61 1.71 -4.48 10.47
N TYR A 62 1.10 -3.69 9.60
CA TYR A 62 -0.24 -3.97 9.08
C TYR A 62 -0.15 -4.92 7.88
N VAL A 63 -0.94 -6.00 7.90
CA VAL A 63 -0.97 -7.01 6.84
C VAL A 63 -2.36 -7.05 6.22
N ALA A 64 -2.44 -6.68 4.95
CA ALA A 64 -3.66 -6.82 4.14
C ALA A 64 -3.81 -8.27 3.68
N ASN A 65 -4.81 -8.96 4.19
CA ASN A 65 -5.13 -10.35 3.86
C ASN A 65 -6.33 -10.45 2.89
N TYR A 66 -6.39 -11.51 2.11
CA TYR A 66 -7.48 -11.78 1.19
C TYR A 66 -8.30 -13.00 1.63
N GLY A 67 -9.58 -12.77 1.94
CA GLY A 67 -10.51 -13.84 2.37
C GLY A 67 -10.31 -14.30 3.81
N GLY A 68 -9.73 -13.46 4.65
CA GLY A 68 -9.59 -13.65 6.09
C GLY A 68 -9.21 -12.33 6.77
N PRO A 69 -9.11 -12.31 8.11
CA PRO A 69 -8.89 -11.08 8.85
C PRO A 69 -7.52 -10.47 8.54
N THR A 70 -7.51 -9.16 8.37
CA THR A 70 -6.27 -8.36 8.35
C THR A 70 -5.59 -8.44 9.71
N ARG A 71 -4.27 -8.25 9.75
CA ARG A 71 -3.46 -8.32 10.96
C ARG A 71 -2.75 -7.01 11.23
N TYR A 72 -2.45 -6.77 12.50
CA TYR A 72 -1.55 -5.70 12.92
C TYR A 72 -0.65 -6.20 14.03
N TYR A 73 0.61 -6.40 13.72
CA TYR A 73 1.60 -6.93 14.65
C TYR A 73 2.41 -5.81 15.28
N GLU A 74 2.53 -5.86 16.59
CA GLU A 74 3.57 -5.16 17.35
C GLU A 74 4.53 -6.18 17.92
N TYR A 75 5.76 -5.76 18.11
CA TYR A 75 6.79 -6.63 18.64
C TYR A 75 7.62 -5.90 19.69
N ASN A 76 7.94 -6.59 20.75
CA ASN A 76 8.80 -6.12 21.83
C ASN A 76 9.49 -7.31 22.49
N ASP A 77 10.81 -7.24 22.67
CA ASP A 77 11.61 -8.28 23.33
C ASP A 77 11.34 -9.70 22.78
N ASP A 78 11.39 -9.87 21.46
CA ASP A 78 11.12 -11.11 20.73
C ASP A 78 9.68 -11.66 20.88
N ILE A 79 8.76 -10.89 21.46
CA ILE A 79 7.34 -11.25 21.56
C ILE A 79 6.55 -10.50 20.48
N ILE A 80 5.89 -11.27 19.62
CA ILE A 80 4.92 -10.74 18.64
C ILE A 80 3.53 -10.76 19.27
N VAL A 81 2.79 -9.69 19.10
CA VAL A 81 1.39 -9.59 19.54
C VAL A 81 0.53 -9.07 18.40
N ASP A 82 -0.48 -9.83 18.00
CA ASP A 82 -1.52 -9.34 17.08
C ASP A 82 -2.46 -8.38 17.82
N LYS A 83 -2.40 -7.11 17.47
CA LYS A 83 -3.23 -6.02 17.99
C LYS A 83 -4.45 -5.70 17.11
N SER A 84 -4.63 -6.40 16.00
CA SER A 84 -5.64 -6.03 14.99
C SER A 84 -7.05 -5.91 15.56
N VAL A 85 -7.46 -6.80 16.46
CA VAL A 85 -8.77 -6.73 17.13
C VAL A 85 -8.89 -5.50 18.03
N GLN A 86 -7.86 -5.25 18.86
CA GLN A 86 -7.86 -4.12 19.81
C GLN A 86 -7.85 -2.76 19.10
N LEU A 87 -7.27 -2.72 17.89
CA LEU A 87 -7.14 -1.51 17.07
C LEU A 87 -8.26 -1.36 16.05
N ASN A 88 -9.29 -2.23 16.08
CA ASN A 88 -10.41 -2.25 15.13
C ASN A 88 -9.98 -2.46 13.66
N LEU A 89 -8.85 -3.12 13.45
CA LEU A 89 -8.28 -3.40 12.13
C LEU A 89 -8.57 -4.82 11.62
N ALA A 90 -9.03 -5.76 12.48
CA ALA A 90 -9.31 -7.15 12.12
C ALA A 90 -10.57 -7.27 11.25
N LYS A 91 -10.45 -6.96 9.96
CA LYS A 91 -11.55 -7.04 8.98
C LYS A 91 -11.31 -8.18 8.01
N VAL A 92 -12.36 -8.95 7.71
CA VAL A 92 -12.33 -9.95 6.63
C VAL A 92 -12.64 -9.25 5.32
N THR A 93 -11.65 -9.19 4.43
CA THR A 93 -11.73 -8.37 3.22
C THR A 93 -11.10 -9.05 2.01
N GLY A 94 -11.25 -8.41 0.86
CA GLY A 94 -10.45 -8.66 -0.33
C GLY A 94 -9.21 -7.78 -0.37
N GLY A 95 -8.45 -7.70 0.73
CA GLY A 95 -7.28 -6.81 0.84
C GLY A 95 -6.25 -7.06 -0.25
N ARG A 96 -5.79 -5.99 -0.90
CA ARG A 96 -4.84 -6.09 -2.03
C ARG A 96 -3.62 -5.19 -1.87
N ALA A 97 -3.84 -3.91 -1.72
CA ALA A 97 -2.76 -2.95 -1.60
C ALA A 97 -2.96 -2.11 -0.35
N VAL A 98 -1.87 -1.65 0.24
CA VAL A 98 -1.90 -0.81 1.42
C VAL A 98 -0.75 0.18 1.39
N VAL A 99 -1.04 1.41 1.80
CA VAL A 99 -0.05 2.46 2.04
C VAL A 99 -0.32 3.12 3.39
N ALA A 100 0.70 3.69 3.99
CA ALA A 100 0.58 4.43 5.23
C ALA A 100 1.42 5.72 5.18
N GLY A 101 0.89 6.78 5.75
CA GLY A 101 1.53 8.09 5.76
C GLY A 101 0.67 9.12 6.48
N HIS A 102 1.14 10.37 6.52
CA HIS A 102 0.37 11.50 7.04
C HIS A 102 -0.67 11.94 6.00
N ILE A 103 -1.80 11.21 5.91
CA ILE A 103 -2.81 11.41 4.86
C ILE A 103 -3.83 12.47 5.29
N ILE A 104 -4.45 12.29 6.45
CA ILE A 104 -5.52 13.18 6.98
C ILE A 104 -5.31 13.58 8.43
N SER A 105 -4.32 13.03 9.11
CA SER A 105 -3.98 13.34 10.50
C SER A 105 -2.49 13.67 10.68
N ASP A 106 -2.10 14.13 11.87
CA ASP A 106 -0.70 14.36 12.24
C ASP A 106 0.04 13.06 12.58
N LYS A 107 -0.63 11.93 12.49
CA LYS A 107 -0.08 10.59 12.72
C LYS A 107 -0.08 9.81 11.42
N ILE A 108 0.49 8.62 11.46
CA ILE A 108 0.47 7.71 10.31
C ILE A 108 -0.92 7.09 10.18
N ASP A 109 -1.65 7.48 9.16
CA ASP A 109 -2.91 6.87 8.73
C ASP A 109 -2.64 5.71 7.79
N ILE A 110 -3.65 4.86 7.53
CA ILE A 110 -3.54 3.72 6.62
C ILE A 110 -4.64 3.81 5.56
N PHE A 111 -4.28 3.78 4.28
CA PHE A 111 -5.22 3.52 3.20
C PHE A 111 -5.07 2.09 2.71
N ALA A 112 -6.16 1.31 2.73
CA ALA A 112 -6.17 -0.08 2.30
C ALA A 112 -7.17 -0.29 1.17
N ALA A 113 -6.65 -0.61 -0.02
CA ALA A 113 -7.44 -0.90 -1.20
C ALA A 113 -7.90 -2.36 -1.21
N ASN A 114 -9.16 -2.57 -1.55
CA ASN A 114 -9.80 -3.87 -1.54
C ASN A 114 -10.31 -4.27 -2.93
N GLU A 115 -10.28 -5.58 -3.19
CA GLU A 115 -10.98 -6.22 -4.30
C GLU A 115 -12.34 -6.72 -3.79
N ARG A 116 -13.42 -6.45 -4.52
CA ARG A 116 -14.80 -6.87 -4.19
C ARG A 116 -15.28 -6.35 -2.83
N GLY A 117 -15.04 -5.07 -2.56
CA GLY A 117 -15.50 -4.42 -1.34
C GLY A 117 -14.97 -3.00 -1.21
N ALA A 118 -15.45 -2.29 -0.20
CA ALA A 118 -15.03 -0.93 0.07
C ALA A 118 -13.54 -0.87 0.45
N ASN A 119 -12.86 0.17 -0.02
CA ASN A 119 -11.57 0.55 0.52
C ASN A 119 -11.73 1.08 1.94
N PHE A 120 -10.67 1.01 2.75
CA PHE A 120 -10.61 1.61 4.06
C PHE A 120 -9.66 2.80 4.08
N LEU A 121 -10.02 3.81 4.84
CA LEU A 121 -9.14 4.89 5.26
C LEU A 121 -9.15 4.94 6.78
N TYR A 122 -8.15 4.37 7.39
CA TYR A 122 -8.01 4.33 8.84
C TYR A 122 -7.29 5.58 9.33
N LYS A 123 -8.05 6.54 9.86
CA LYS A 123 -7.51 7.69 10.56
C LYS A 123 -6.91 7.25 11.88
N ASN A 124 -5.70 7.69 12.14
CA ASN A 124 -5.01 7.42 13.39
C ASN A 124 -5.38 8.48 14.45
N GLU A 125 -6.12 8.07 15.47
CA GLU A 125 -6.50 8.90 16.62
C GLU A 125 -5.77 8.39 17.86
N GLU A 126 -4.66 9.04 18.21
CA GLU A 126 -3.82 8.71 19.38
C GLU A 126 -3.44 7.21 19.45
N GLY A 127 -3.07 6.64 18.30
CA GLY A 127 -2.66 5.24 18.18
C GLY A 127 -3.81 4.23 18.07
N LYS A 128 -5.05 4.68 17.93
CA LYS A 128 -6.21 3.87 17.58
C LYS A 128 -6.68 4.23 16.17
N PHE A 129 -7.32 3.30 15.49
CA PHE A 129 -7.74 3.50 14.12
C PHE A 129 -9.26 3.56 14.00
N LEU A 130 -9.73 4.59 13.29
CA LEU A 130 -11.12 4.76 12.91
C LEU A 130 -11.23 4.73 11.39
N ASP A 131 -12.07 3.84 10.84
CA ASP A 131 -12.35 3.84 9.42
C ASP A 131 -13.26 5.02 9.07
N VAL A 132 -12.75 5.93 8.26
CA VAL A 132 -13.42 7.15 7.81
C VAL A 132 -13.53 7.20 6.27
N ALA A 133 -13.38 6.06 5.59
CA ALA A 133 -13.41 6.02 4.13
C ALA A 133 -14.72 6.52 3.53
N TYR A 134 -15.85 6.35 4.22
CA TYR A 134 -17.16 6.85 3.79
C TYR A 134 -17.23 8.37 3.87
N GLU A 135 -16.87 8.92 5.01
CA GLU A 135 -16.88 10.36 5.28
C GLU A 135 -15.96 11.10 4.31
N TYR A 136 -14.80 10.51 4.03
CA TYR A 136 -13.80 11.07 3.11
C TYR A 136 -14.01 10.67 1.65
N ARG A 137 -15.05 9.88 1.29
CA ARG A 137 -15.45 9.50 -0.07
C ARG A 137 -14.40 8.69 -0.86
N VAL A 138 -13.65 7.83 -0.19
CA VAL A 138 -12.63 6.99 -0.84
C VAL A 138 -12.96 5.49 -0.84
N GLN A 139 -14.20 5.10 -0.50
CA GLN A 139 -14.60 3.70 -0.42
C GLN A 139 -14.52 2.95 -1.75
N ASP A 140 -14.83 3.59 -2.86
CA ASP A 140 -14.80 3.06 -4.25
C ASP A 140 -15.37 1.63 -4.38
N VAL A 141 -16.55 1.41 -3.78
CA VAL A 141 -17.16 0.08 -3.55
C VAL A 141 -17.40 -0.78 -4.80
N LEU A 142 -17.44 -0.16 -5.98
CA LEU A 142 -17.71 -0.83 -7.26
C LEU A 142 -16.44 -1.20 -8.02
N GLN A 143 -15.28 -0.90 -7.47
CA GLN A 143 -13.98 -1.13 -8.11
C GLN A 143 -13.21 -2.26 -7.42
N ASN A 144 -12.13 -2.69 -8.06
CA ASN A 144 -11.24 -3.73 -7.56
C ASN A 144 -9.84 -3.15 -7.35
N GLY A 145 -9.60 -2.53 -6.21
CA GLY A 145 -8.32 -1.93 -5.87
C GLY A 145 -7.19 -2.97 -5.85
N ARG A 146 -6.08 -2.67 -6.53
CA ARG A 146 -4.94 -3.59 -6.67
C ARG A 146 -3.59 -2.97 -6.37
N GLY A 147 -3.38 -1.73 -6.77
CA GLY A 147 -2.16 -0.99 -6.51
C GLY A 147 -2.50 0.36 -5.91
N THR A 148 -1.69 0.86 -4.97
CA THR A 148 -1.90 2.18 -4.40
C THR A 148 -0.57 2.82 -4.04
N ALA A 149 -0.49 4.15 -4.19
CA ALA A 149 0.65 4.96 -3.80
C ALA A 149 0.16 6.27 -3.14
N LEU A 150 1.05 6.92 -2.42
CA LEU A 150 0.86 8.27 -1.91
C LEU A 150 1.73 9.22 -2.72
N SER A 151 1.23 10.40 -3.04
CA SER A 151 1.93 11.46 -3.76
C SER A 151 1.43 12.82 -3.33
N ASP A 152 2.27 13.83 -3.31
CA ASP A 152 1.82 15.22 -3.17
C ASP A 152 1.51 15.81 -4.55
N ILE A 153 0.33 15.50 -5.07
CA ILE A 153 -0.08 15.83 -6.47
C ILE A 153 0.01 17.34 -6.77
N TYR A 154 -0.17 18.18 -5.78
CA TYR A 154 -0.14 19.64 -5.96
C TYR A 154 1.04 20.33 -5.24
N TYR A 155 2.01 19.57 -4.74
CA TYR A 155 3.21 20.09 -4.06
C TYR A 155 2.88 21.04 -2.90
N ARG A 156 1.92 20.60 -2.07
CA ARG A 156 1.40 21.37 -0.93
C ARG A 156 1.98 20.93 0.42
N GLY A 157 2.91 19.95 0.41
CA GLY A 157 3.40 19.28 1.61
C GLY A 157 2.35 18.33 2.23
N ARG A 158 1.44 17.78 1.40
CA ARG A 158 0.32 16.93 1.83
C ARG A 158 0.14 15.77 0.90
N LEU A 159 -0.01 14.57 1.47
CA LEU A 159 -0.16 13.34 0.70
C LEU A 159 -1.60 13.18 0.19
N ASP A 160 -1.71 12.91 -1.09
CA ASP A 160 -2.89 12.50 -1.83
C ASP A 160 -2.80 11.00 -2.15
N ILE A 161 -3.91 10.36 -2.60
CA ILE A 161 -3.97 8.91 -2.80
C ILE A 161 -4.13 8.59 -4.29
N LEU A 162 -3.20 7.82 -4.84
CA LEU A 162 -3.33 7.19 -6.15
C LEU A 162 -3.79 5.75 -5.97
N ASN A 163 -4.89 5.35 -6.60
CA ASN A 163 -5.45 4.00 -6.48
C ASN A 163 -5.75 3.38 -7.85
N GLY A 164 -4.99 2.34 -8.17
CA GLY A 164 -5.15 1.55 -9.39
C GLY A 164 -6.18 0.43 -9.21
N ASN A 165 -7.19 0.39 -10.07
CA ASN A 165 -8.27 -0.57 -10.05
C ASN A 165 -8.13 -1.60 -11.18
N TRP A 166 -8.23 -2.89 -10.86
CA TRP A 166 -8.15 -3.97 -11.83
C TRP A 166 -9.37 -3.99 -12.76
N GLY A 167 -9.14 -3.71 -14.04
CA GLY A 167 -10.18 -3.67 -15.05
C GLY A 167 -11.22 -2.57 -14.84
N GLY A 168 -10.94 -1.61 -13.96
CA GLY A 168 -11.79 -0.48 -13.63
C GLY A 168 -11.05 0.84 -13.68
N PHE A 169 -11.77 1.95 -13.55
CA PHE A 169 -11.20 3.29 -13.59
C PHE A 169 -10.25 3.53 -12.42
N HIS A 170 -9.02 3.97 -12.73
CA HIS A 170 -8.06 4.39 -11.70
C HIS A 170 -8.50 5.69 -11.05
N ARG A 171 -8.01 5.96 -9.84
CA ARG A 171 -8.36 7.13 -9.05
C ARG A 171 -7.13 7.95 -8.67
N ALA A 172 -7.33 9.26 -8.62
CA ALA A 172 -6.39 10.22 -8.04
C ALA A 172 -7.18 11.07 -7.05
N TYR A 173 -7.17 10.68 -5.79
CA TYR A 173 -7.92 11.32 -4.73
C TYR A 173 -7.10 12.44 -4.10
N VAL A 174 -7.58 13.66 -4.23
CA VAL A 174 -6.96 14.87 -3.68
C VAL A 174 -7.84 15.43 -2.57
N LEU A 175 -7.25 15.68 -1.41
CA LEU A 175 -7.99 16.22 -0.27
C LEU A 175 -8.27 17.71 -0.46
N LYS A 176 -9.57 18.07 -0.50
CA LYS A 176 -10.08 19.44 -0.59
C LYS A 176 -11.23 19.64 0.37
N ASN A 177 -11.18 20.68 1.19
CA ASN A 177 -12.25 21.01 2.15
C ASN A 177 -12.67 19.79 3.01
N ASP A 178 -11.67 19.07 3.53
CA ASP A 178 -11.81 17.88 4.39
C ASP A 178 -12.50 16.66 3.77
N ILE A 179 -12.61 16.60 2.44
CA ILE A 179 -13.04 15.42 1.69
C ILE A 179 -12.13 15.18 0.49
N PHE A 180 -12.00 13.93 0.06
CA PHE A 180 -11.28 13.63 -1.18
C PHE A 180 -12.18 13.84 -2.40
N GLU A 181 -11.61 14.50 -3.39
CA GLU A 181 -12.15 14.60 -4.75
C GLU A 181 -11.29 13.75 -5.68
N ASP A 182 -11.94 12.93 -6.51
CA ASP A 182 -11.27 12.21 -7.59
C ASP A 182 -11.03 13.16 -8.76
N ILE A 183 -9.75 13.42 -9.05
CA ILE A 183 -9.33 14.29 -10.15
C ILE A 183 -8.83 13.51 -11.37
N ALA A 184 -8.82 12.17 -11.28
CA ALA A 184 -8.34 11.32 -12.36
C ALA A 184 -9.10 11.58 -13.68
N LYS A 185 -8.35 11.59 -14.78
CA LYS A 185 -8.86 11.81 -16.14
C LYS A 185 -8.06 10.97 -17.15
N PRO A 186 -8.63 10.69 -18.34
CA PRO A 186 -7.87 10.06 -19.39
C PRO A 186 -6.58 10.83 -19.74
N PRO A 187 -5.48 10.12 -20.00
CA PRO A 187 -5.39 8.65 -20.09
C PRO A 187 -5.06 7.94 -18.75
N PHE A 188 -4.94 8.66 -17.62
CA PHE A 188 -4.56 8.06 -16.34
C PHE A 188 -5.66 7.14 -15.78
N ASP A 189 -6.93 7.56 -15.81
CA ASP A 189 -8.06 6.80 -15.25
C ASP A 189 -8.51 5.60 -16.10
N GLU A 190 -7.93 5.41 -17.30
CA GLU A 190 -8.31 4.32 -18.19
C GLU A 190 -8.11 2.95 -17.56
N PRO A 191 -9.12 2.06 -17.61
CA PRO A 191 -9.03 0.71 -17.06
C PRO A 191 -7.82 -0.06 -17.59
N SER A 192 -7.14 -0.78 -16.69
CA SER A 192 -6.04 -1.67 -17.06
C SER A 192 -5.95 -2.86 -16.10
N ARG A 193 -5.12 -3.84 -16.44
CA ARG A 193 -4.82 -4.98 -15.54
C ARG A 193 -3.73 -4.63 -14.55
N ILE A 194 -3.93 -3.55 -13.82
CA ILE A 194 -2.98 -3.00 -12.85
C ILE A 194 -2.61 -4.00 -11.75
N ARG A 195 -1.35 -4.00 -11.33
CA ARG A 195 -0.82 -4.74 -10.17
C ARG A 195 -0.19 -3.84 -9.14
N THR A 196 0.60 -2.88 -9.58
CA THR A 196 1.32 -1.98 -8.69
C THR A 196 1.21 -0.55 -9.21
N VAL A 197 1.06 0.39 -8.30
CA VAL A 197 1.24 1.82 -8.54
C VAL A 197 2.46 2.27 -7.76
N ILE A 198 3.36 2.97 -8.42
CA ILE A 198 4.51 3.64 -7.80
C ILE A 198 4.37 5.12 -8.08
N SER A 199 4.65 5.95 -7.08
CA SER A 199 4.85 7.39 -7.24
C SER A 199 6.21 7.74 -6.67
N ALA A 200 7.07 8.33 -7.49
CA ALA A 200 8.42 8.74 -7.11
C ALA A 200 8.96 9.72 -8.15
N ASP A 201 9.86 10.59 -7.73
CA ASP A 201 10.65 11.46 -8.60
C ASP A 201 11.75 10.61 -9.28
N LEU A 202 11.45 10.10 -10.47
CA LEU A 202 12.31 9.15 -11.20
C LEU A 202 13.37 9.85 -12.05
N ASP A 203 13.19 11.12 -12.41
CA ASP A 203 14.15 11.90 -13.20
C ASP A 203 14.81 13.03 -12.40
N ASN A 204 14.54 13.09 -11.10
CA ASN A 204 15.10 14.02 -10.13
C ASN A 204 14.84 15.50 -10.48
N ASP A 205 13.66 15.78 -11.04
CA ASP A 205 13.21 17.13 -11.38
C ASP A 205 12.39 17.81 -10.26
N GLY A 206 12.13 17.09 -9.17
CA GLY A 206 11.37 17.52 -8.00
C GLY A 206 9.87 17.22 -8.12
N TYR A 207 9.43 16.55 -9.18
CA TYR A 207 8.05 16.16 -9.41
C TYR A 207 7.93 14.65 -9.56
N ASP A 208 6.90 14.06 -8.92
CA ASP A 208 6.70 12.62 -9.00
C ASP A 208 6.27 12.17 -10.40
N GLU A 209 6.86 11.05 -10.86
CA GLU A 209 6.27 10.20 -11.88
C GLU A 209 5.40 9.14 -11.24
N VAL A 210 4.38 8.70 -11.99
CA VAL A 210 3.51 7.60 -11.59
C VAL A 210 3.66 6.44 -12.57
N PHE A 211 4.20 5.35 -12.08
CA PHE A 211 4.36 4.12 -12.85
C PHE A 211 3.22 3.14 -12.54
N LEU A 212 2.51 2.70 -13.58
CA LEU A 212 1.49 1.66 -13.51
C LEU A 212 2.04 0.35 -14.08
N ASN A 213 2.32 -0.60 -13.18
CA ASN A 213 2.71 -1.95 -13.57
C ASN A 213 1.47 -2.78 -13.89
N ASN A 214 1.34 -3.20 -15.14
CA ASN A 214 0.22 -4.00 -15.64
C ASN A 214 0.66 -5.44 -15.92
N ILE A 215 -0.29 -6.39 -15.94
CA ILE A 215 -0.03 -7.78 -16.30
C ILE A 215 -0.70 -8.14 -17.62
N GLY A 216 0.10 -8.56 -18.61
CA GLY A 216 -0.37 -8.91 -19.95
C GLY A 216 -0.95 -7.72 -20.74
N GLU A 217 -0.53 -6.52 -20.38
CA GLU A 217 -0.82 -5.24 -21.02
C GLU A 217 0.40 -4.33 -20.84
N PRO A 218 0.60 -3.31 -21.71
CA PRO A 218 1.70 -2.38 -21.55
C PRO A 218 1.69 -1.68 -20.19
N ASN A 219 2.86 -1.57 -19.57
CA ASN A 219 3.07 -0.68 -18.46
C ASN A 219 2.88 0.76 -18.91
N LYS A 220 2.48 1.65 -18.01
CA LYS A 220 2.28 3.06 -18.31
C LYS A 220 3.09 3.92 -17.35
N LEU A 221 3.67 5.01 -17.86
CA LEU A 221 4.34 6.02 -17.08
C LEU A 221 3.65 7.36 -17.29
N PHE A 222 3.45 8.06 -16.18
CA PHE A 222 2.83 9.37 -16.17
C PHE A 222 3.71 10.34 -15.38
N ARG A 223 3.65 11.61 -15.73
CA ARG A 223 4.22 12.72 -14.98
C ARG A 223 3.11 13.54 -14.35
N ILE A 224 3.30 13.91 -13.10
CA ILE A 224 2.44 14.88 -12.41
C ILE A 224 2.99 16.27 -12.71
N LEU A 225 2.16 17.12 -13.31
CA LEU A 225 2.53 18.50 -13.59
C LEU A 225 2.16 19.41 -12.43
N GLU A 226 2.83 20.56 -12.32
CA GLU A 226 2.63 21.57 -11.26
C GLU A 226 1.14 21.95 -11.02
N ASN A 227 0.31 21.90 -12.06
CA ASN A 227 -1.12 22.15 -11.94
C ASN A 227 -1.96 20.93 -11.53
N GLY A 228 -1.31 19.82 -11.16
CA GLY A 228 -1.95 18.56 -10.79
C GLY A 228 -2.46 17.72 -11.97
N LEU A 229 -2.19 18.11 -13.22
CA LEU A 229 -2.52 17.30 -14.37
C LEU A 229 -1.58 16.08 -14.45
N ILE A 230 -2.15 14.89 -14.55
CA ILE A 230 -1.41 13.63 -14.72
C ILE A 230 -1.33 13.33 -16.23
N LYS A 231 -0.13 13.46 -16.80
CA LYS A 231 0.11 13.34 -18.23
C LYS A 231 0.93 12.09 -18.55
N GLN A 232 0.46 11.25 -19.45
CA GLN A 232 1.23 10.11 -19.93
C GLN A 232 2.49 10.55 -20.67
N ILE A 233 3.61 9.93 -20.35
CA ILE A 233 4.90 10.11 -21.03
C ILE A 233 5.37 8.78 -21.63
N PRO A 234 6.23 8.81 -22.65
CA PRO A 234 6.76 7.58 -23.25
C PRO A 234 7.52 6.75 -22.21
N LEU A 235 7.33 5.45 -22.26
CA LEU A 235 8.11 4.48 -21.48
C LEU A 235 9.29 4.02 -22.34
N ASP A 236 10.36 4.80 -22.36
CA ASP A 236 11.50 4.60 -23.29
C ASP A 236 12.73 3.93 -22.62
N ILE A 237 12.50 3.22 -21.52
CA ILE A 237 13.56 2.70 -20.66
C ILE A 237 13.67 1.16 -20.67
N GLY A 238 13.28 0.51 -21.77
CA GLY A 238 13.46 -0.95 -21.92
C GLY A 238 12.64 -1.81 -20.96
N LEU A 239 11.66 -1.24 -20.27
CA LEU A 239 10.69 -2.00 -19.48
C LEU A 239 9.77 -2.76 -20.45
N GLU A 240 9.63 -4.07 -20.25
CA GLU A 240 8.82 -4.91 -21.13
C GLU A 240 7.39 -4.38 -21.26
N PRO A 241 6.96 -3.99 -22.49
CA PRO A 241 5.65 -3.36 -22.66
C PRO A 241 4.48 -4.31 -22.37
N ASP A 242 4.66 -5.63 -22.55
CA ASP A 242 3.60 -6.65 -22.43
C ASP A 242 3.96 -7.76 -21.43
N GLY A 243 4.80 -7.46 -20.44
CA GLY A 243 5.27 -8.42 -19.43
C GLY A 243 4.17 -8.93 -18.51
N TYR A 244 4.46 -10.03 -17.83
CA TYR A 244 3.62 -10.58 -16.76
C TYR A 244 4.12 -10.15 -15.38
N GLY A 245 4.62 -8.91 -15.27
CA GLY A 245 5.08 -8.34 -14.00
C GLY A 245 3.96 -8.28 -12.96
N THR A 246 4.18 -8.85 -11.78
CA THR A 246 3.19 -8.87 -10.70
C THR A 246 3.50 -7.87 -9.60
N GLY A 247 4.67 -7.26 -9.63
CA GLY A 247 5.12 -6.23 -8.71
C GLY A 247 6.23 -5.40 -9.31
N ALA A 248 6.38 -4.20 -8.81
CA ALA A 248 7.49 -3.30 -9.11
C ALA A 248 7.91 -2.61 -7.80
N ALA A 249 9.16 -2.21 -7.72
CA ALA A 249 9.71 -1.43 -6.64
C ALA A 249 10.65 -0.38 -7.22
N VAL A 250 10.88 0.67 -6.48
CA VAL A 250 11.82 1.73 -6.79
C VAL A 250 12.80 1.89 -5.64
N ALA A 251 14.07 2.08 -5.94
CA ALA A 251 15.12 2.34 -4.97
C ALA A 251 16.32 3.01 -5.67
N ASP A 252 17.11 3.74 -4.92
CA ASP A 252 18.46 4.13 -5.32
C ASP A 252 19.39 2.90 -5.12
N ILE A 253 19.66 2.18 -6.21
CA ILE A 253 20.35 0.87 -6.15
C ILE A 253 21.86 1.05 -6.04
N ASP A 254 22.43 2.07 -6.66
CA ASP A 254 23.85 2.33 -6.68
C ASP A 254 24.30 3.46 -5.73
N ASN A 255 23.33 4.05 -5.02
CA ASN A 255 23.52 5.10 -4.04
C ASN A 255 24.10 6.41 -4.64
N ASP A 256 23.64 6.76 -5.85
CA ASP A 256 24.01 8.00 -6.54
C ASP A 256 22.99 9.14 -6.30
N GLY A 257 21.88 8.87 -5.61
CA GLY A 257 20.82 9.80 -5.27
C GLY A 257 19.70 9.87 -6.31
N ILE A 258 19.75 9.03 -7.35
CA ILE A 258 18.69 8.89 -8.36
C ILE A 258 17.95 7.58 -8.11
N LEU A 259 16.66 7.59 -8.33
CA LEU A 259 15.81 6.40 -8.14
C LEU A 259 15.70 5.57 -9.42
N GLU A 260 15.93 4.24 -9.33
CA GLU A 260 15.66 3.26 -10.38
C GLU A 260 14.43 2.40 -10.11
#